data_6d5a29f5fdf10f967699aff503b4045d
#
_entry.id   6d5a29f5fdf10f967699aff503b4045d
#
_cell.length_a   1.000
_cell.length_b   1.000
_cell.length_c   1.000
_cell.angle_alpha   90.00
_cell.angle_beta   90.00
_cell.angle_gamma   90.00
#
_symmetry.space_group_name_H-M   'P 1'
#
loop_
_entity.id
_entity.type
_entity.pdbx_description
1 polymer ?
#
loop_
_entity_poly.entity_id
_entity_poly.type
_entity_poly.pdbx_seq_one_letter_code
_entity_poly.pdbx_strand_id
1 'polypeptide(L)'
;MRELGRSLRLEGLEPDNLLAFLALLGLLRALEASRPTWQPRAAWDLDNPPLRPMLALATPQAAMAICESAAEGAAMLADHYDFPQSADDGAKPQSDLNYTPAVARKLLQRAATSRDSRSAHLWSALMCDASAKDNKIEATPLCLLFGQGHQHFLDRLATVPRTEAPPPRGRGKKAVTLTAAETLHEALFEPWSRHDPTPAFRWDPAEDVRYALRADDPSSEKSTTQHGANRLAALGLAALTATPVQRGRRVRLQVLGGAFERNEFAFYWPIWKEPTSLASIRALLSHPDLIKGPSELAHLGVVEVRRTLRIGVGKFMNFTRAEPVEITA
;
A
#
# COMPACT_ATOMS: atom_id res chain seq x y z
N MET A 1 -31.10 -10.61 -2.92
CA MET A 1 -29.69 -10.98 -2.84
C MET A 1 -29.25 -11.39 -4.24
N ARG A 2 -28.53 -10.53 -4.99
CA ARG A 2 -27.95 -10.95 -6.29
C ARG A 2 -26.75 -11.82 -5.95
N GLU A 3 -26.72 -13.07 -6.41
CA GLU A 3 -25.52 -13.90 -6.40
C GLU A 3 -24.42 -13.12 -7.12
N LEU A 4 -23.47 -12.60 -6.36
CA LEU A 4 -22.21 -12.09 -6.88
C LEU A 4 -21.48 -13.30 -7.47
N GLY A 5 -21.13 -13.23 -8.76
CA GLY A 5 -20.45 -14.29 -9.48
C GLY A 5 -19.22 -14.81 -8.73
N ARG A 6 -18.72 -15.96 -9.16
CA ARG A 6 -17.69 -16.77 -8.49
C ARG A 6 -16.52 -15.90 -8.01
N SER A 7 -16.35 -15.78 -6.68
CA SER A 7 -15.22 -15.07 -6.09
C SER A 7 -13.92 -15.84 -6.32
N LEU A 8 -12.82 -15.12 -6.51
CA LEU A 8 -11.48 -15.68 -6.64
C LEU A 8 -10.69 -15.42 -5.35
N ARG A 9 -10.12 -16.48 -4.82
CA ARG A 9 -9.28 -16.43 -3.63
C ARG A 9 -7.87 -15.96 -4.02
N LEU A 10 -7.32 -15.01 -3.28
CA LEU A 10 -6.02 -14.40 -3.54
C LEU A 10 -4.97 -15.03 -2.60
N GLU A 11 -4.46 -16.20 -2.99
CA GLU A 11 -3.59 -17.05 -2.16
C GLU A 11 -2.27 -16.37 -1.75
N GLY A 12 -1.76 -15.45 -2.60
CA GLY A 12 -0.51 -14.72 -2.32
C GLY A 12 -0.63 -13.68 -1.23
N LEU A 13 -1.85 -13.24 -0.87
CA LEU A 13 -2.04 -12.13 0.06
C LEU A 13 -2.28 -12.63 1.49
N GLU A 14 -1.21 -12.61 2.30
CA GLU A 14 -1.28 -12.99 3.73
C GLU A 14 -2.01 -11.94 4.57
N PRO A 15 -2.87 -12.34 5.54
CA PRO A 15 -3.71 -11.43 6.31
C PRO A 15 -2.93 -10.61 7.35
N ASP A 16 -1.73 -11.03 7.71
CA ASP A 16 -0.84 -10.42 8.70
C ASP A 16 0.29 -9.58 8.09
N ASN A 17 0.24 -9.35 6.77
CA ASN A 17 1.27 -8.65 6.01
C ASN A 17 0.73 -7.32 5.48
N LEU A 18 1.33 -6.19 5.90
CA LEU A 18 0.91 -4.86 5.48
C LEU A 18 1.06 -4.66 3.96
N LEU A 19 2.16 -5.18 3.36
CA LEU A 19 2.34 -5.12 1.90
C LEU A 19 1.19 -5.81 1.18
N ALA A 20 0.74 -6.97 1.67
CA ALA A 20 -0.38 -7.71 1.09
C ALA A 20 -1.71 -6.94 1.22
N PHE A 21 -1.96 -6.32 2.37
CA PHE A 21 -3.15 -5.48 2.53
C PHE A 21 -3.14 -4.26 1.61
N LEU A 22 -2.01 -3.56 1.49
CA LEU A 22 -1.87 -2.46 0.54
C LEU A 22 -2.00 -2.93 -0.91
N ALA A 23 -1.47 -4.12 -1.24
CA ALA A 23 -1.63 -4.71 -2.58
C ALA A 23 -3.10 -5.04 -2.90
N LEU A 24 -3.88 -5.50 -1.92
CA LEU A 24 -5.33 -5.68 -2.07
C LEU A 24 -6.04 -4.36 -2.41
N LEU A 25 -5.73 -3.28 -1.69
CA LEU A 25 -6.28 -1.94 -2.00
C LEU A 25 -5.87 -1.47 -3.39
N GLY A 26 -4.62 -1.73 -3.78
CA GLY A 26 -4.08 -1.40 -5.09
C GLY A 26 -4.73 -2.18 -6.23
N LEU A 27 -5.01 -3.47 -6.02
CA LEU A 27 -5.76 -4.30 -6.96
C LEU A 27 -7.17 -3.72 -7.22
N LEU A 28 -7.90 -3.40 -6.15
CA LEU A 28 -9.23 -2.80 -6.28
C LEU A 28 -9.17 -1.48 -7.06
N ARG A 29 -8.21 -0.60 -6.75
CA ARG A 29 -8.01 0.66 -7.48
C ARG A 29 -7.67 0.46 -8.95
N ALA A 30 -6.78 -0.48 -9.26
CA ALA A 30 -6.38 -0.77 -10.63
C ALA A 30 -7.56 -1.30 -11.45
N LEU A 31 -8.36 -2.22 -10.89
CA LEU A 31 -9.55 -2.74 -11.54
C LEU A 31 -10.66 -1.67 -11.69
N GLU A 32 -10.85 -0.80 -10.70
CA GLU A 32 -11.77 0.35 -10.83
C GLU A 32 -11.33 1.31 -11.93
N ALA A 33 -10.02 1.48 -12.14
CA ALA A 33 -9.48 2.37 -13.18
C ALA A 33 -9.66 1.81 -14.60
N SER A 34 -9.41 0.51 -14.81
CA SER A 34 -9.45 -0.14 -16.13
C SER A 34 -10.82 -0.72 -16.46
N ARG A 35 -11.53 -1.28 -15.49
CA ARG A 35 -12.79 -2.01 -15.66
C ARG A 35 -13.83 -1.63 -14.60
N PRO A 36 -14.30 -0.39 -14.55
CA PRO A 36 -15.25 0.07 -13.52
C PRO A 36 -16.57 -0.72 -13.52
N THR A 37 -16.96 -1.24 -14.66
CA THR A 37 -18.18 -2.07 -14.80
C THR A 37 -18.09 -3.43 -14.11
N TRP A 38 -16.88 -3.90 -13.78
CA TRP A 38 -16.69 -5.12 -13.00
C TRP A 38 -17.03 -4.95 -11.53
N GLN A 39 -17.15 -3.71 -11.04
CA GLN A 39 -17.49 -3.39 -9.65
C GLN A 39 -16.68 -4.22 -8.65
N PRO A 40 -15.35 -4.13 -8.66
CA PRO A 40 -14.49 -4.97 -7.85
C PRO A 40 -14.77 -4.76 -6.36
N ARG A 41 -14.88 -5.86 -5.62
CA ARG A 41 -15.10 -5.91 -4.18
C ARG A 41 -14.19 -6.95 -3.56
N ALA A 42 -13.86 -6.77 -2.30
CA ALA A 42 -13.10 -7.75 -1.53
C ALA A 42 -13.88 -8.23 -0.32
N ALA A 43 -13.63 -9.47 0.06
CA ALA A 43 -14.04 -10.08 1.32
C ALA A 43 -12.89 -10.94 1.85
N TRP A 44 -13.07 -11.56 3.02
CA TRP A 44 -12.12 -12.55 3.51
C TRP A 44 -12.76 -13.93 3.56
N ASP A 45 -12.01 -14.95 3.15
CA ASP A 45 -12.45 -16.35 3.20
C ASP A 45 -12.29 -16.87 4.63
N LEU A 46 -13.39 -16.81 5.37
CA LEU A 46 -13.44 -17.24 6.77
C LEU A 46 -13.65 -18.75 6.93
N ASP A 47 -14.09 -19.40 5.87
CA ASP A 47 -14.50 -20.82 5.92
C ASP A 47 -13.36 -21.76 5.56
N ASN A 48 -12.38 -21.29 4.79
CA ASN A 48 -11.28 -22.14 4.31
C ASN A 48 -9.91 -21.61 4.80
N PRO A 49 -9.34 -22.20 5.85
CA PRO A 49 -8.01 -21.82 6.32
C PRO A 49 -6.92 -22.21 5.30
N PRO A 50 -5.79 -21.46 5.26
CA PRO A 50 -5.51 -20.25 6.02
C PRO A 50 -6.32 -19.07 5.50
N LEU A 51 -6.61 -18.07 6.37
CA LEU A 51 -7.33 -16.85 6.02
C LEU A 51 -6.68 -16.14 4.82
N ARG A 52 -7.49 -15.85 3.78
CA ARG A 52 -7.05 -15.14 2.56
C ARG A 52 -8.14 -14.20 2.08
N PRO A 53 -7.80 -13.09 1.41
CA PRO A 53 -8.82 -12.25 0.79
C PRO A 53 -9.39 -12.92 -0.47
N MET A 54 -10.62 -12.57 -0.76
CA MET A 54 -11.35 -12.97 -1.96
C MET A 54 -11.70 -11.75 -2.79
N LEU A 55 -11.50 -11.84 -4.08
CA LEU A 55 -11.96 -10.83 -5.04
C LEU A 55 -13.32 -11.27 -5.62
N ALA A 56 -14.33 -10.43 -5.46
CA ALA A 56 -15.65 -10.59 -6.05
C ALA A 56 -15.88 -9.54 -7.15
N LEU A 57 -16.39 -9.97 -8.28
CA LEU A 57 -16.68 -9.12 -9.44
C LEU A 57 -18.15 -9.28 -9.85
N ALA A 58 -18.76 -8.24 -10.42
CA ALA A 58 -20.12 -8.29 -10.94
C ALA A 58 -20.29 -9.35 -12.06
N THR A 59 -19.23 -9.62 -12.82
CA THR A 59 -19.17 -10.66 -13.84
C THR A 59 -17.93 -11.52 -13.60
N PRO A 60 -18.05 -12.85 -13.52
CA PRO A 60 -16.92 -13.74 -13.33
C PRO A 60 -15.85 -13.56 -14.41
N GLN A 61 -14.59 -13.53 -14.01
CA GLN A 61 -13.44 -13.43 -14.89
C GLN A 61 -12.40 -14.50 -14.55
N ALA A 62 -11.61 -14.91 -15.54
CA ALA A 62 -10.46 -15.78 -15.30
C ALA A 62 -9.33 -15.01 -14.58
N ALA A 63 -8.52 -15.68 -13.77
CA ALA A 63 -7.44 -15.08 -13.01
C ALA A 63 -6.49 -14.25 -13.90
N MET A 64 -6.11 -14.77 -15.07
CA MET A 64 -5.22 -14.05 -15.99
C MET A 64 -5.88 -12.79 -16.56
N ALA A 65 -7.16 -12.82 -16.92
CA ALA A 65 -7.89 -11.64 -17.40
C ALA A 65 -7.99 -10.55 -16.32
N ILE A 66 -8.08 -10.94 -15.05
CA ILE A 66 -8.01 -10.01 -13.92
C ILE A 66 -6.61 -9.39 -13.83
N CYS A 67 -5.55 -10.18 -13.96
CA CYS A 67 -4.17 -9.69 -13.93
C CYS A 67 -3.86 -8.76 -15.11
N GLU A 68 -4.31 -9.06 -16.31
CA GLU A 68 -4.18 -8.20 -17.49
C GLU A 68 -4.89 -6.86 -17.27
N SER A 69 -6.14 -6.89 -16.78
CA SER A 69 -6.90 -5.68 -16.49
C SER A 69 -6.29 -4.87 -15.32
N ALA A 70 -5.79 -5.55 -14.29
CA ALA A 70 -5.09 -4.90 -13.18
C ALA A 70 -3.77 -4.27 -13.64
N ALA A 71 -3.03 -4.91 -14.56
CA ALA A 71 -1.80 -4.37 -15.14
C ALA A 71 -2.07 -3.11 -15.97
N GLU A 72 -3.14 -3.11 -16.79
CA GLU A 72 -3.61 -1.94 -17.54
C GLU A 72 -4.00 -0.79 -16.59
N GLY A 73 -4.82 -1.08 -15.57
CA GLY A 73 -5.22 -0.08 -14.57
C GLY A 73 -4.05 0.43 -13.75
N ALA A 74 -3.08 -0.42 -13.45
CA ALA A 74 -1.85 -0.01 -12.78
C ALA A 74 -1.04 0.99 -13.63
N ALA A 75 -0.91 0.76 -14.92
CA ALA A 75 -0.27 1.69 -15.85
C ALA A 75 -0.99 3.04 -15.88
N MET A 76 -2.33 3.02 -16.04
CA MET A 76 -3.17 4.24 -16.03
C MET A 76 -3.01 5.06 -14.73
N LEU A 77 -2.89 4.39 -13.58
CA LEU A 77 -2.70 5.05 -12.29
C LEU A 77 -1.27 5.58 -12.13
N ALA A 78 -0.27 4.83 -12.62
CA ALA A 78 1.14 5.18 -12.52
C ALA A 78 1.50 6.49 -13.25
N ASP A 79 0.74 6.88 -14.27
CA ASP A 79 0.92 8.15 -14.97
C ASP A 79 0.82 9.38 -14.06
N HIS A 80 0.10 9.25 -12.93
CA HIS A 80 -0.02 10.32 -11.93
C HIS A 80 1.10 10.34 -10.88
N TYR A 81 2.03 9.37 -10.91
CA TYR A 81 3.12 9.25 -9.94
C TYR A 81 4.32 10.10 -10.35
N ASP A 82 4.08 11.40 -10.43
CA ASP A 82 5.10 12.42 -10.70
C ASP A 82 5.21 13.36 -9.50
N PHE A 83 6.43 13.58 -9.03
CA PHE A 83 6.73 14.30 -7.79
C PHE A 83 7.70 15.45 -8.06
N PRO A 84 7.21 16.60 -8.56
CA PRO A 84 8.05 17.76 -8.82
C PRO A 84 8.47 18.46 -7.52
N GLN A 85 9.62 19.16 -7.56
CA GLN A 85 10.14 19.96 -6.43
C GLN A 85 9.27 21.17 -6.07
N SER A 86 8.48 21.66 -7.02
CA SER A 86 7.54 22.78 -6.84
C SER A 86 6.30 22.58 -7.70
N ALA A 87 5.31 23.45 -7.56
CA ALA A 87 4.11 23.46 -8.41
C ALA A 87 4.32 24.19 -9.75
N ASP A 88 5.54 24.63 -10.06
CA ASP A 88 5.86 25.34 -11.30
C ASP A 88 6.04 24.32 -12.45
N ASP A 89 5.71 24.75 -13.67
CA ASP A 89 5.87 23.89 -14.84
C ASP A 89 7.35 23.66 -15.14
N GLY A 90 7.69 22.39 -15.44
CA GLY A 90 9.07 21.96 -15.69
C GLY A 90 9.94 21.85 -14.44
N ALA A 91 9.35 21.85 -13.23
CA ALA A 91 10.09 21.62 -12.00
C ALA A 91 10.79 20.25 -12.02
N LYS A 92 12.02 20.21 -11.48
CA LYS A 92 12.80 18.96 -11.38
C LYS A 92 12.08 17.95 -10.46
N PRO A 93 12.33 16.63 -10.64
CA PRO A 93 11.83 15.62 -9.72
C PRO A 93 12.34 15.82 -8.29
N GLN A 94 11.50 15.49 -7.31
CA GLN A 94 11.82 15.45 -5.89
C GLN A 94 11.97 14.01 -5.43
N SER A 95 13.09 13.70 -4.79
CA SER A 95 13.39 12.33 -4.36
C SER A 95 12.85 12.00 -2.97
N ASP A 96 12.81 12.99 -2.08
CA ASP A 96 12.38 12.81 -0.69
C ASP A 96 11.09 13.58 -0.38
N LEU A 97 10.26 12.99 0.49
CA LEU A 97 9.01 13.62 0.95
C LEU A 97 9.30 14.62 2.07
N ASN A 98 9.98 15.73 1.71
CA ASN A 98 10.46 16.76 2.65
C ASN A 98 10.16 18.18 2.20
N TYR A 99 9.04 18.38 1.50
CA TYR A 99 8.58 19.70 1.03
C TYR A 99 8.44 20.72 2.16
N THR A 100 8.60 22.00 1.82
CA THR A 100 8.14 23.06 2.73
C THR A 100 6.61 23.13 2.75
N PRO A 101 5.98 23.61 3.84
CA PRO A 101 4.52 23.75 3.90
C PRO A 101 3.93 24.60 2.75
N ALA A 102 4.65 25.62 2.32
CA ALA A 102 4.21 26.48 1.21
C ALA A 102 4.18 25.73 -0.12
N VAL A 103 5.20 24.93 -0.41
CA VAL A 103 5.25 24.09 -1.63
C VAL A 103 4.20 22.98 -1.55
N ALA A 104 4.09 22.30 -0.41
CA ALA A 104 3.10 21.26 -0.19
C ALA A 104 1.68 21.77 -0.44
N ARG A 105 1.33 22.95 0.08
CA ARG A 105 0.03 23.59 -0.14
C ARG A 105 -0.25 23.83 -1.63
N LYS A 106 0.71 24.36 -2.37
CA LYS A 106 0.55 24.61 -3.81
C LYS A 106 0.36 23.30 -4.59
N LEU A 107 1.12 22.24 -4.28
CA LEU A 107 0.99 20.93 -4.91
C LEU A 107 -0.37 20.29 -4.60
N LEU A 108 -0.83 20.35 -3.34
CA LEU A 108 -2.15 19.87 -2.93
C LEU A 108 -3.27 20.64 -3.62
N GLN A 109 -3.17 21.95 -3.72
CA GLN A 109 -4.14 22.79 -4.43
C GLN A 109 -4.18 22.44 -5.94
N ARG A 110 -3.02 22.32 -6.59
CA ARG A 110 -2.94 21.89 -7.99
C ARG A 110 -3.60 20.53 -8.22
N ALA A 111 -3.33 19.57 -7.34
CA ALA A 111 -3.96 18.26 -7.40
C ALA A 111 -5.48 18.31 -7.16
N ALA A 112 -5.95 19.11 -6.20
CA ALA A 112 -7.37 19.25 -5.88
C ALA A 112 -8.18 19.95 -6.99
N THR A 113 -7.54 20.85 -7.77
CA THR A 113 -8.17 21.54 -8.89
C THR A 113 -8.08 20.78 -10.22
N SER A 114 -7.34 19.67 -10.25
CA SER A 114 -7.27 18.78 -11.41
C SER A 114 -8.64 18.17 -11.70
N ARG A 115 -8.95 18.01 -13.00
CA ARG A 115 -10.15 17.27 -13.43
C ARG A 115 -10.07 15.78 -13.07
N ASP A 116 -8.86 15.23 -12.94
CA ASP A 116 -8.62 13.87 -12.54
C ASP A 116 -8.31 13.79 -11.03
N SER A 117 -9.22 13.20 -10.28
CA SER A 117 -9.10 13.02 -8.83
C SER A 117 -7.97 12.05 -8.40
N ARG A 118 -7.39 11.27 -9.33
CA ARG A 118 -6.34 10.29 -9.04
C ARG A 118 -5.11 10.95 -8.45
N SER A 119 -4.72 12.11 -9.00
CA SER A 119 -3.63 12.91 -8.45
C SER A 119 -3.94 13.42 -7.04
N ALA A 120 -5.16 13.91 -6.80
CA ALA A 120 -5.58 14.37 -5.48
C ALA A 120 -5.55 13.24 -4.44
N HIS A 121 -6.00 12.04 -4.79
CA HIS A 121 -5.92 10.87 -3.93
C HIS A 121 -4.47 10.53 -3.55
N LEU A 122 -3.55 10.54 -4.52
CA LEU A 122 -2.14 10.27 -4.27
C LEU A 122 -1.54 11.31 -3.32
N TRP A 123 -1.65 12.59 -3.66
CA TRP A 123 -1.06 13.65 -2.85
C TRP A 123 -1.63 13.73 -1.44
N SER A 124 -2.95 13.51 -1.28
CA SER A 124 -3.61 13.49 0.04
C SER A 124 -3.20 12.31 0.91
N ALA A 125 -2.68 11.22 0.33
CA ALA A 125 -2.16 10.09 1.09
C ALA A 125 -0.71 10.30 1.55
N LEU A 126 0.02 11.21 0.90
CA LEU A 126 1.44 11.42 1.16
C LEU A 126 1.71 12.50 2.21
N MET A 127 0.94 13.59 2.21
CA MET A 127 1.27 14.77 2.99
C MET A 127 0.07 15.64 3.35
N CYS A 128 0.30 16.52 4.35
CA CYS A 128 -0.57 17.64 4.69
C CYS A 128 0.30 18.86 5.01
N ASP A 129 -0.07 20.05 4.55
CA ASP A 129 0.65 21.30 4.81
C ASP A 129 0.53 21.81 6.24
N ALA A 130 -0.48 21.34 7.00
CA ALA A 130 -0.66 21.68 8.41
C ALA A 130 0.25 20.89 9.36
N SER A 131 0.88 19.81 8.90
CA SER A 131 1.76 18.95 9.67
C SER A 131 3.22 19.24 9.30
N ALA A 132 3.88 20.13 10.01
CA ALA A 132 5.25 20.55 9.72
C ALA A 132 6.14 20.61 10.95
N LYS A 133 7.42 20.29 10.76
CA LYS A 133 8.49 20.46 11.73
C LYS A 133 9.72 21.02 11.02
N ASP A 134 10.37 22.03 11.62
CA ASP A 134 11.61 22.63 11.09
C ASP A 134 11.45 23.10 9.61
N ASN A 135 10.32 23.73 9.28
CA ASN A 135 9.93 24.20 7.93
C ASN A 135 9.84 23.09 6.87
N LYS A 136 9.65 21.83 7.29
CA LYS A 136 9.38 20.70 6.41
C LYS A 136 8.10 20.01 6.84
N ILE A 137 7.31 19.53 5.87
CA ILE A 137 6.13 18.71 6.16
C ILE A 137 6.54 17.40 6.83
N GLU A 138 5.67 16.85 7.67
CA GLU A 138 5.82 15.49 8.13
C GLU A 138 5.41 14.53 7.01
N ALA A 139 6.28 13.58 6.68
CA ALA A 139 5.99 12.55 5.70
C ALA A 139 4.89 11.60 6.22
N THR A 140 4.13 11.00 5.30
CA THR A 140 3.20 9.91 5.66
C THR A 140 3.89 8.89 6.56
N PRO A 141 3.21 8.38 7.60
CA PRO A 141 3.79 7.35 8.47
C PRO A 141 4.21 6.07 7.75
N LEU A 142 3.70 5.85 6.53
CA LEU A 142 4.07 4.73 5.66
C LEU A 142 5.36 4.99 4.85
N CYS A 143 5.93 6.19 4.92
CA CYS A 143 7.27 6.47 4.40
C CYS A 143 8.32 5.88 5.36
N LEU A 144 9.04 4.86 4.92
CA LEU A 144 10.09 4.18 5.69
C LEU A 144 11.49 4.49 5.13
N LEU A 145 11.59 5.27 4.06
CA LEU A 145 12.79 5.54 3.29
C LEU A 145 13.09 7.03 3.37
N PHE A 146 14.20 7.39 4.01
CA PHE A 146 14.59 8.77 4.31
C PHE A 146 15.95 9.15 3.71
N GLY A 147 16.24 8.69 2.49
CA GLY A 147 17.49 9.00 1.78
C GLY A 147 18.72 8.25 2.26
N GLN A 148 18.58 7.28 3.20
CA GLN A 148 19.71 6.48 3.68
C GLN A 148 20.11 5.44 2.61
N GLY A 149 21.42 5.37 2.30
CA GLY A 149 21.94 4.43 1.30
C GLY A 149 21.31 4.62 -0.08
N HIS A 150 21.02 5.86 -0.48
CA HIS A 150 20.35 6.20 -1.74
C HIS A 150 18.93 5.62 -1.89
N GLN A 151 18.24 5.39 -0.78
CA GLN A 151 16.87 4.90 -0.77
C GLN A 151 15.89 6.07 -0.56
N HIS A 152 15.35 6.58 -1.65
CA HIS A 152 14.45 7.74 -1.67
C HIS A 152 13.01 7.29 -1.92
N PHE A 153 12.10 7.77 -1.09
CA PHE A 153 10.70 7.31 -1.11
C PHE A 153 9.95 7.73 -2.37
N LEU A 154 10.08 8.98 -2.77
CA LEU A 154 9.38 9.47 -3.96
C LEU A 154 9.97 8.90 -5.25
N ASP A 155 11.29 8.68 -5.34
CA ASP A 155 11.91 8.00 -6.49
C ASP A 155 11.34 6.59 -6.66
N ARG A 156 11.15 5.86 -5.55
CA ARG A 156 10.52 4.53 -5.60
C ARG A 156 9.05 4.60 -5.97
N LEU A 157 8.30 5.56 -5.43
CA LEU A 157 6.91 5.77 -5.84
C LEU A 157 6.80 6.18 -7.32
N ALA A 158 7.76 6.92 -7.86
CA ALA A 158 7.76 7.27 -9.28
C ALA A 158 8.12 6.07 -10.18
N THR A 159 8.97 5.15 -9.71
CA THR A 159 9.53 4.07 -10.56
C THR A 159 8.80 2.74 -10.40
N VAL A 160 8.51 2.29 -9.17
CA VAL A 160 7.94 0.95 -8.93
C VAL A 160 6.58 0.75 -9.61
N PRO A 161 5.61 1.68 -9.56
CA PRO A 161 4.33 1.51 -10.27
C PRO A 161 4.48 1.46 -11.80
N ARG A 162 5.49 2.14 -12.36
CA ARG A 162 5.77 2.18 -13.79
C ARG A 162 6.58 0.98 -14.28
N THR A 163 7.29 0.30 -13.40
CA THR A 163 8.03 -0.93 -13.73
C THR A 163 7.03 -2.09 -13.86
N GLU A 164 6.75 -2.50 -15.08
CA GLU A 164 5.72 -3.49 -15.37
C GLU A 164 6.05 -4.88 -14.86
N ALA A 165 7.32 -5.28 -15.01
CA ALA A 165 7.83 -6.57 -14.59
C ALA A 165 9.26 -6.47 -14.06
N PRO A 166 9.71 -7.42 -13.23
CA PRO A 166 11.09 -7.47 -12.77
C PRO A 166 12.05 -7.82 -13.92
N PRO A 167 13.36 -7.60 -13.76
CA PRO A 167 14.36 -8.08 -14.70
C PRO A 167 14.22 -9.60 -14.93
N PRO A 168 14.63 -10.10 -16.13
CA PRO A 168 14.55 -11.53 -16.43
C PRO A 168 15.25 -12.39 -15.36
N ARG A 169 14.58 -13.46 -14.91
CA ARG A 169 15.08 -14.40 -13.92
C ARG A 169 15.97 -15.46 -14.61
N GLY A 170 17.15 -15.73 -14.05
CA GLY A 170 18.11 -16.67 -14.62
C GLY A 170 19.16 -16.00 -15.51
N ARG A 171 19.93 -16.80 -16.28
CA ARG A 171 21.03 -16.31 -17.10
C ARG A 171 21.00 -16.89 -18.52
N GLY A 172 21.41 -16.08 -19.49
CA GLY A 172 21.57 -16.49 -20.90
C GLY A 172 20.27 -16.96 -21.52
N LYS A 173 20.31 -18.00 -22.34
CA LYS A 173 19.14 -18.54 -23.07
C LYS A 173 18.03 -19.14 -22.20
N LYS A 174 18.31 -19.35 -20.91
CA LYS A 174 17.34 -19.87 -19.91
C LYS A 174 16.69 -18.75 -19.09
N ALA A 175 16.98 -17.50 -19.39
CA ALA A 175 16.37 -16.38 -18.70
C ALA A 175 14.85 -16.33 -19.02
N VAL A 176 14.03 -16.24 -18.00
CA VAL A 176 12.56 -16.12 -18.08
C VAL A 176 12.17 -14.67 -17.89
N THR A 177 11.50 -14.09 -18.87
CA THR A 177 10.93 -12.75 -18.81
C THR A 177 9.45 -12.88 -18.52
N LEU A 178 8.99 -12.25 -17.44
CA LEU A 178 7.57 -12.19 -17.10
C LEU A 178 6.93 -10.97 -17.74
N THR A 179 5.67 -11.09 -18.11
CA THR A 179 4.81 -9.95 -18.43
C THR A 179 4.31 -9.26 -17.16
N ALA A 180 3.74 -8.08 -17.31
CA ALA A 180 3.08 -7.38 -16.20
C ALA A 180 1.98 -8.22 -15.57
N ALA A 181 1.17 -8.91 -16.38
CA ALA A 181 0.08 -9.76 -15.92
C ALA A 181 0.59 -11.00 -15.17
N GLU A 182 1.61 -11.68 -15.68
CA GLU A 182 2.21 -12.84 -15.01
C GLU A 182 2.84 -12.45 -13.67
N THR A 183 3.49 -11.28 -13.59
CA THR A 183 4.05 -10.75 -12.34
C THR A 183 2.95 -10.48 -11.30
N LEU A 184 1.80 -9.97 -11.74
CA LEU A 184 0.64 -9.79 -10.86
C LEU A 184 -0.03 -11.11 -10.49
N HIS A 185 -0.05 -12.08 -11.41
CA HIS A 185 -0.57 -13.43 -11.14
C HIS A 185 0.21 -14.11 -10.01
N GLU A 186 1.54 -14.10 -10.08
CA GLU A 186 2.39 -14.62 -9.00
C GLU A 186 2.12 -13.91 -7.66
N ALA A 187 1.97 -12.58 -7.68
CA ALA A 187 1.74 -11.81 -6.46
C ALA A 187 0.37 -12.05 -5.82
N LEU A 188 -0.67 -12.34 -6.63
CA LEU A 188 -2.04 -12.48 -6.17
C LEU A 188 -2.44 -13.92 -5.87
N PHE A 189 -1.95 -14.89 -6.65
CA PHE A 189 -2.44 -16.27 -6.62
C PHE A 189 -1.43 -17.31 -6.17
N GLU A 190 -0.15 -16.93 -5.97
CA GLU A 190 0.91 -17.85 -5.59
C GLU A 190 1.57 -17.43 -4.26
N PRO A 191 2.15 -18.35 -3.50
CA PRO A 191 3.00 -18.01 -2.37
C PRO A 191 4.18 -17.14 -2.80
N TRP A 192 4.46 -16.07 -2.06
CA TRP A 192 5.52 -15.13 -2.44
C TRP A 192 6.91 -15.73 -2.33
N SER A 193 7.63 -15.72 -3.45
CA SER A 193 9.02 -16.18 -3.54
C SER A 193 10.03 -15.09 -3.13
N ARG A 194 9.69 -13.82 -3.28
CA ARG A 194 10.54 -12.65 -2.97
C ARG A 194 11.92 -12.67 -3.65
N HIS A 195 11.96 -13.11 -4.90
CA HIS A 195 13.22 -13.25 -5.64
C HIS A 195 13.54 -12.09 -6.59
N ASP A 196 12.65 -11.09 -6.70
CA ASP A 196 12.81 -10.00 -7.64
C ASP A 196 13.78 -8.94 -7.12
N PRO A 197 14.86 -8.63 -7.87
CA PRO A 197 15.87 -7.63 -7.47
C PRO A 197 15.39 -6.21 -7.81
N THR A 198 14.17 -5.86 -7.39
CA THR A 198 13.53 -4.57 -7.65
C THR A 198 13.39 -3.77 -6.36
N PRO A 199 13.28 -2.43 -6.44
CA PRO A 199 13.11 -1.59 -5.26
C PRO A 199 11.81 -1.93 -4.50
N ALA A 200 11.86 -1.90 -3.17
CA ALA A 200 10.74 -2.16 -2.27
C ALA A 200 10.55 -1.01 -1.28
N PHE A 201 9.38 -0.97 -0.63
CA PHE A 201 9.01 0.08 0.33
C PHE A 201 9.21 -0.31 1.80
N ARG A 202 9.66 -1.54 2.07
CA ARG A 202 9.79 -2.14 3.41
C ARG A 202 8.45 -2.30 4.16
N TRP A 203 7.37 -2.48 3.43
CA TRP A 203 6.06 -2.79 4.01
C TRP A 203 5.85 -4.29 4.23
N ASP A 204 6.71 -5.14 3.65
CA ASP A 204 6.74 -6.58 3.93
C ASP A 204 7.57 -6.85 5.19
N PRO A 205 6.98 -7.44 6.25
CA PRO A 205 7.73 -7.81 7.45
C PRO A 205 8.89 -8.77 7.18
N ALA A 206 8.85 -9.56 6.11
CA ALA A 206 9.91 -10.47 5.71
C ALA A 206 11.14 -9.75 5.10
N GLU A 207 11.00 -8.49 4.68
CA GLU A 207 12.11 -7.64 4.21
C GLU A 207 12.87 -6.95 5.37
N ASP A 208 12.82 -7.51 6.56
CA ASP A 208 13.52 -6.97 7.73
C ASP A 208 15.03 -7.00 7.52
N VAL A 209 15.64 -5.82 7.50
CA VAL A 209 17.07 -5.60 7.25
C VAL A 209 17.89 -5.40 8.53
N ARG A 210 17.41 -5.86 9.69
CA ARG A 210 18.15 -5.72 10.95
C ARG A 210 19.44 -6.54 10.94
N TYR A 211 20.53 -5.92 11.34
CA TYR A 211 21.88 -6.50 11.36
C TYR A 211 22.02 -7.81 12.14
N ALA A 212 21.26 -7.97 13.21
CA ALA A 212 21.38 -9.11 14.14
C ALA A 212 21.00 -10.48 13.53
N LEU A 213 20.41 -10.50 12.33
CA LEU A 213 19.91 -11.71 11.68
C LEU A 213 20.62 -12.05 10.36
N ARG A 214 21.69 -11.33 10.00
CA ARG A 214 22.37 -11.49 8.71
C ARG A 214 23.84 -11.85 8.89
N ALA A 215 24.33 -12.76 8.03
CA ALA A 215 25.73 -13.17 8.00
C ALA A 215 26.66 -12.13 7.31
N ASP A 216 26.09 -11.28 6.43
CA ASP A 216 26.85 -10.32 5.61
C ASP A 216 26.42 -8.88 5.85
N ASP A 217 27.25 -7.93 5.41
CA ASP A 217 26.93 -6.49 5.46
C ASP A 217 25.68 -6.18 4.63
N PRO A 218 24.64 -5.56 5.22
CA PRO A 218 23.41 -5.18 4.53
C PRO A 218 23.60 -4.27 3.33
N SER A 219 24.72 -3.55 3.23
CA SER A 219 25.05 -2.70 2.08
C SER A 219 25.50 -3.50 0.86
N SER A 220 26.02 -4.72 1.06
CA SER A 220 26.49 -5.61 0.02
C SER A 220 25.41 -6.57 -0.49
N GLU A 221 24.37 -6.81 0.29
CA GLU A 221 23.28 -7.72 -0.05
C GLU A 221 22.22 -7.02 -0.91
N LYS A 222 21.98 -7.55 -2.10
CA LYS A 222 20.88 -7.08 -2.96
C LYS A 222 19.56 -7.53 -2.32
N SER A 223 18.80 -6.58 -1.78
CA SER A 223 17.46 -6.87 -1.29
C SER A 223 16.59 -7.36 -2.46
N THR A 224 15.90 -8.46 -2.25
CA THR A 224 14.91 -9.00 -3.18
C THR A 224 13.51 -8.87 -2.59
N THR A 225 12.51 -8.81 -3.44
CA THR A 225 11.11 -8.54 -3.04
C THR A 225 10.13 -9.30 -3.93
N GLN A 226 8.83 -9.18 -3.63
CA GLN A 226 7.73 -9.58 -4.51
C GLN A 226 7.28 -8.34 -5.32
N HIS A 227 7.80 -8.21 -6.54
CA HIS A 227 7.62 -7.01 -7.35
C HIS A 227 6.15 -6.66 -7.60
N GLY A 228 5.34 -7.62 -8.05
CA GLY A 228 3.92 -7.39 -8.34
C GLY A 228 3.13 -6.88 -7.13
N ALA A 229 3.44 -7.39 -5.92
CA ALA A 229 2.83 -6.92 -4.69
C ALA A 229 3.25 -5.49 -4.35
N ASN A 230 4.54 -5.14 -4.48
CA ASN A 230 5.02 -3.78 -4.27
C ASN A 230 4.42 -2.78 -5.27
N ARG A 231 4.27 -3.19 -6.54
CA ARG A 231 3.61 -2.38 -7.57
C ARG A 231 2.17 -2.05 -7.20
N LEU A 232 1.37 -3.06 -6.84
CA LEU A 232 -0.01 -2.85 -6.39
C LEU A 232 -0.07 -2.05 -5.08
N ALA A 233 0.79 -2.35 -4.11
CA ALA A 233 0.80 -1.66 -2.82
C ALA A 233 1.11 -0.16 -2.94
N ALA A 234 2.01 0.22 -3.84
CA ALA A 234 2.27 1.63 -4.16
C ALA A 234 1.00 2.34 -4.67
N LEU A 235 0.18 1.66 -5.47
CA LEU A 235 -1.12 2.17 -5.92
C LEU A 235 -2.14 2.19 -4.78
N GLY A 236 -2.11 1.17 -3.92
CA GLY A 236 -2.98 1.04 -2.74
C GLY A 236 -2.76 2.14 -1.70
N LEU A 237 -1.52 2.61 -1.56
CA LEU A 237 -1.18 3.74 -0.69
C LEU A 237 -2.09 4.95 -0.91
N ALA A 238 -2.41 5.27 -2.15
CA ALA A 238 -3.26 6.41 -2.48
C ALA A 238 -4.75 6.25 -2.07
N ALA A 239 -5.15 5.09 -1.53
CA ALA A 239 -6.45 4.91 -0.86
C ALA A 239 -6.44 5.45 0.58
N LEU A 240 -5.27 5.67 1.17
CA LEU A 240 -5.09 6.01 2.59
C LEU A 240 -4.87 7.51 2.77
N THR A 241 -5.96 8.27 2.74
CA THR A 241 -5.90 9.73 2.99
C THR A 241 -5.21 10.04 4.32
N ALA A 242 -4.24 10.94 4.28
CA ALA A 242 -3.54 11.44 5.45
C ALA A 242 -4.27 12.65 6.04
N THR A 243 -4.36 12.70 7.36
CA THR A 243 -5.02 13.77 8.12
C THR A 243 -4.10 14.31 9.22
N PRO A 244 -4.09 15.63 9.47
CA PRO A 244 -3.36 16.20 10.59
C PRO A 244 -4.11 15.92 11.90
N VAL A 245 -3.41 15.43 12.91
CA VAL A 245 -3.96 15.11 14.24
C VAL A 245 -3.14 15.83 15.31
N GLN A 246 -3.82 16.59 16.18
CA GLN A 246 -3.18 17.27 17.30
C GLN A 246 -2.77 16.23 18.37
N ARG A 247 -1.48 16.22 18.71
CA ARG A 247 -0.93 15.41 19.80
C ARG A 247 -0.07 16.26 20.73
N GLY A 248 -0.63 16.62 21.84
CA GLY A 248 -0.01 17.57 22.74
C GLY A 248 0.22 18.91 22.03
N ARG A 249 1.47 19.38 21.97
CA ARG A 249 1.86 20.64 21.33
C ARG A 249 2.22 20.49 19.83
N ARG A 250 2.11 19.29 19.26
CA ARG A 250 2.52 19.01 17.87
C ARG A 250 1.34 18.52 17.04
N VAL A 251 1.32 18.90 15.79
CA VAL A 251 0.46 18.29 14.77
C VAL A 251 1.26 17.14 14.15
N ARG A 252 0.70 15.93 14.16
CA ARG A 252 1.26 14.73 13.54
C ARG A 252 0.42 14.36 12.34
N LEU A 253 1.05 13.73 11.36
CA LEU A 253 0.34 13.19 10.21
C LEU A 253 -0.11 11.76 10.51
N GLN A 254 -1.41 11.50 10.37
CA GLN A 254 -2.03 10.18 10.50
C GLN A 254 -2.67 9.78 9.17
N VAL A 255 -2.72 8.50 8.84
CA VAL A 255 -3.42 7.96 7.67
C VAL A 255 -4.65 7.18 8.10
N LEU A 256 -5.60 6.94 7.18
CA LEU A 256 -6.70 6.01 7.43
C LEU A 256 -6.17 4.67 7.91
N GLY A 257 -6.75 4.09 8.94
CA GLY A 257 -6.26 2.88 9.60
C GLY A 257 -5.05 3.11 10.52
N GLY A 258 -4.43 4.29 10.51
CA GLY A 258 -3.28 4.58 11.36
C GLY A 258 -3.66 5.16 12.72
N ALA A 259 -2.86 4.84 13.74
CA ALA A 259 -2.95 5.48 15.05
C ALA A 259 -1.55 5.61 15.67
N PHE A 260 -1.40 6.58 16.57
CA PHE A 260 -0.20 6.69 17.41
C PHE A 260 -0.48 6.13 18.79
N GLU A 261 0.19 5.06 19.14
CA GLU A 261 0.17 4.46 20.48
C GLU A 261 1.40 4.93 21.24
N ARG A 262 1.19 5.69 22.32
CA ARG A 262 2.29 6.35 23.02
C ARG A 262 3.12 7.21 22.05
N ASN A 263 4.28 6.73 21.62
CA ASN A 263 5.14 7.41 20.65
C ASN A 263 5.37 6.61 19.35
N GLU A 264 4.78 5.45 19.23
CA GLU A 264 4.91 4.55 18.09
C GLU A 264 3.71 4.69 17.16
N PHE A 265 3.93 4.44 15.88
CA PHE A 265 2.85 4.40 14.90
C PHE A 265 2.41 2.95 14.72
N ALA A 266 1.11 2.73 14.86
CA ALA A 266 0.45 1.48 14.55
C ALA A 266 -0.46 1.64 13.33
N PHE A 267 -0.59 0.59 12.54
CA PHE A 267 -1.55 0.54 11.45
C PHE A 267 -2.52 -0.62 11.67
N TYR A 268 -3.82 -0.34 11.53
CA TYR A 268 -4.91 -1.27 11.77
C TYR A 268 -5.70 -1.48 10.50
N TRP A 269 -6.16 -2.71 10.26
CA TRP A 269 -7.14 -2.99 9.22
C TRP A 269 -8.12 -4.07 9.64
N PRO A 270 -9.40 -3.93 9.21
CA PRO A 270 -10.41 -4.91 9.51
C PRO A 270 -10.29 -6.16 8.64
N ILE A 271 -10.74 -7.27 9.16
CA ILE A 271 -11.10 -8.49 8.44
C ILE A 271 -12.62 -8.52 8.41
N TRP A 272 -13.22 -8.55 7.23
CA TRP A 272 -14.66 -8.45 7.04
C TRP A 272 -15.20 -9.60 6.17
N LYS A 273 -16.46 -9.95 6.39
CA LYS A 273 -17.09 -11.13 5.79
C LYS A 273 -17.65 -10.86 4.39
N GLU A 274 -18.39 -9.78 4.22
CA GLU A 274 -19.17 -9.55 3.01
C GLU A 274 -18.37 -8.78 1.92
N PRO A 275 -18.57 -9.10 0.63
CA PRO A 275 -17.88 -8.39 -0.46
C PRO A 275 -18.09 -6.88 -0.40
N THR A 276 -17.03 -6.16 -0.15
CA THR A 276 -17.02 -4.72 0.21
C THR A 276 -16.21 -3.93 -0.82
N SER A 277 -16.76 -2.80 -1.29
CA SER A 277 -16.09 -1.89 -2.23
C SER A 277 -14.90 -1.17 -1.58
N LEU A 278 -13.97 -0.67 -2.39
CA LEU A 278 -12.85 0.13 -1.88
C LEU A 278 -13.33 1.35 -1.09
N ALA A 279 -14.40 2.02 -1.52
CA ALA A 279 -14.97 3.15 -0.80
C ALA A 279 -15.45 2.76 0.61
N SER A 280 -16.11 1.62 0.74
CA SER A 280 -16.57 1.09 2.04
C SER A 280 -15.41 0.60 2.91
N ILE A 281 -14.37 0.00 2.31
CA ILE A 281 -13.14 -0.37 3.04
C ILE A 281 -12.47 0.88 3.62
N ARG A 282 -12.38 1.97 2.84
CA ARG A 282 -11.87 3.25 3.33
C ARG A 282 -12.72 3.83 4.48
N ALA A 283 -14.03 3.66 4.43
CA ALA A 283 -14.92 4.06 5.52
C ALA A 283 -14.66 3.25 6.79
N LEU A 284 -14.48 1.93 6.68
CA LEU A 284 -14.07 1.08 7.80
C LEU A 284 -12.70 1.51 8.38
N LEU A 285 -11.72 1.79 7.52
CA LEU A 285 -10.40 2.28 7.95
C LEU A 285 -10.45 3.65 8.64
N SER A 286 -11.47 4.46 8.35
CA SER A 286 -11.66 5.77 9.00
C SER A 286 -12.46 5.69 10.29
N HIS A 287 -13.02 4.52 10.62
CA HIS A 287 -13.90 4.38 11.79
C HIS A 287 -13.10 4.58 13.09
N PRO A 288 -13.58 5.44 14.02
CA PRO A 288 -12.84 5.75 15.26
C PRO A 288 -12.65 4.55 16.17
N ASP A 289 -13.55 3.58 16.10
CA ASP A 289 -13.52 2.38 16.93
C ASP A 289 -12.68 1.25 16.34
N LEU A 290 -12.07 1.42 15.16
CA LEU A 290 -11.21 0.42 14.55
C LEU A 290 -10.09 -0.03 15.50
N ILE A 291 -9.51 0.91 16.22
CA ILE A 291 -8.42 0.64 17.17
C ILE A 291 -8.87 -0.09 18.45
N LYS A 292 -10.17 -0.15 18.71
CA LYS A 292 -10.74 -0.85 19.87
C LYS A 292 -10.99 -2.35 19.62
N GLY A 293 -10.85 -2.78 18.35
CA GLY A 293 -11.04 -4.17 17.96
C GLY A 293 -12.40 -4.45 17.32
N PRO A 294 -12.68 -5.73 17.02
CA PRO A 294 -13.80 -6.13 16.17
C PRO A 294 -15.17 -5.97 16.84
N SER A 295 -15.26 -6.03 18.17
CA SER A 295 -16.54 -6.00 18.90
C SER A 295 -17.40 -4.78 18.55
N GLU A 296 -16.78 -3.61 18.48
CA GLU A 296 -17.44 -2.34 18.15
C GLU A 296 -17.91 -2.27 16.68
N LEU A 297 -17.29 -3.08 15.81
CA LEU A 297 -17.52 -3.08 14.36
C LEU A 297 -18.27 -4.33 13.87
N ALA A 298 -18.67 -5.22 14.76
CA ALA A 298 -19.35 -6.48 14.40
C ALA A 298 -20.64 -6.25 13.60
N HIS A 299 -21.38 -5.18 13.91
CA HIS A 299 -22.59 -4.78 13.20
C HIS A 299 -22.32 -4.32 11.74
N LEU A 300 -21.06 -4.00 11.41
CA LEU A 300 -20.58 -3.67 10.05
C LEU A 300 -19.99 -4.89 9.33
N GLY A 301 -20.08 -6.10 9.91
CA GLY A 301 -19.57 -7.32 9.34
C GLY A 301 -18.06 -7.54 9.54
N VAL A 302 -17.41 -6.76 10.41
CA VAL A 302 -16.02 -6.95 10.81
C VAL A 302 -15.95 -8.08 11.82
N VAL A 303 -15.10 -9.07 11.58
CA VAL A 303 -14.92 -10.26 12.42
C VAL A 303 -13.61 -10.25 13.19
N GLU A 304 -12.62 -9.54 12.69
CA GLU A 304 -11.31 -9.39 13.32
C GLU A 304 -10.70 -8.03 12.92
N VAL A 305 -9.80 -7.50 13.72
CA VAL A 305 -8.97 -6.35 13.38
C VAL A 305 -7.51 -6.76 13.54
N ARG A 306 -6.72 -6.51 12.52
CA ARG A 306 -5.27 -6.70 12.52
C ARG A 306 -4.55 -5.42 12.87
N ARG A 307 -3.46 -5.53 13.63
CA ARG A 307 -2.60 -4.41 14.04
C ARG A 307 -1.15 -4.73 13.76
N THR A 308 -0.46 -3.83 13.08
CA THR A 308 1.01 -3.88 12.92
C THR A 308 1.66 -2.64 13.52
N LEU A 309 2.88 -2.77 13.99
CA LEU A 309 3.67 -1.67 14.56
C LEU A 309 4.78 -1.27 13.61
N ARG A 310 4.95 0.03 13.44
CA ARG A 310 6.16 0.56 12.81
C ARG A 310 7.29 0.54 13.83
N ILE A 311 8.28 -0.29 13.56
CA ILE A 311 9.47 -0.44 14.38
C ILE A 311 10.68 0.21 13.70
N GLY A 312 11.62 0.69 14.50
CA GLY A 312 12.87 1.27 14.01
C GLY A 312 14.06 0.74 14.78
N VAL A 313 15.12 0.38 14.07
CA VAL A 313 16.43 0.05 14.65
C VAL A 313 17.48 0.91 13.95
N GLY A 314 18.03 1.89 14.67
CA GLY A 314 18.94 2.87 14.10
C GLY A 314 18.27 3.69 12.99
N LYS A 315 18.81 3.59 11.77
CA LYS A 315 18.31 4.30 10.58
C LYS A 315 17.25 3.54 9.80
N PHE A 316 17.00 2.29 10.14
CA PHE A 316 16.11 1.41 9.39
C PHE A 316 14.75 1.31 10.07
N MET A 317 13.70 1.41 9.27
CA MET A 317 12.33 1.23 9.70
C MET A 317 11.69 0.07 8.94
N ASN A 318 10.79 -0.64 9.62
CA ASN A 318 9.99 -1.72 9.07
C ASN A 318 8.65 -1.79 9.81
N PHE A 319 7.75 -2.65 9.35
CA PHE A 319 6.54 -3.04 10.06
C PHE A 319 6.67 -4.46 10.60
N THR A 320 6.09 -4.72 11.76
CA THR A 320 5.97 -6.10 12.28
C THR A 320 4.95 -6.89 11.46
N ARG A 321 4.95 -8.23 11.57
CA ARG A 321 3.76 -9.00 11.24
C ARG A 321 2.60 -8.50 12.10
N ALA A 322 1.41 -8.44 11.48
CA ALA A 322 0.24 -7.97 12.21
C ALA A 322 -0.35 -9.07 13.07
N GLU A 323 -0.78 -8.66 14.25
CA GLU A 323 -1.45 -9.52 15.23
C GLU A 323 -2.93 -9.13 15.32
N PRO A 324 -3.82 -10.07 15.66
CA PRO A 324 -5.20 -9.73 16.02
C PRO A 324 -5.23 -8.75 17.20
N VAL A 325 -6.11 -7.75 17.12
CA VAL A 325 -6.41 -6.90 18.28
C VAL A 325 -7.25 -7.70 19.25
N GLU A 326 -6.72 -7.92 20.46
CA GLU A 326 -7.44 -8.61 21.52
C GLU A 326 -8.65 -7.81 21.98
N ILE A 327 -9.74 -8.51 22.24
CA ILE A 327 -10.94 -7.91 22.84
C ILE A 327 -10.57 -7.65 24.30
N THR A 328 -10.36 -6.38 24.65
CA THR A 328 -10.25 -6.00 26.07
C THR A 328 -11.63 -6.20 26.69
N ALA A 329 -11.74 -7.21 27.56
CA ALA A 329 -12.97 -7.53 28.31
C ALA A 329 -13.30 -6.41 29.33
#